data_5d160c63b59855353c677aeb033eca18
#
_entry.id   5d160c63b59855353c677aeb033eca18
#
_cell.length_a   1.000
_cell.length_b   1.000
_cell.length_c   1.000
_cell.angle_alpha   90.00
_cell.angle_beta   90.00
_cell.angle_gamma   90.00
#
_symmetry.space_group_name_H-M   'P 1'
#
loop_
_entity.id
_entity.type
_entity.pdbx_description
1 polymer ?
#
loop_
_entity_poly.entity_id
_entity_poly.type
_entity_poly.pdbx_seq_one_letter_code
_entity_poly.pdbx_strand_id
1 'polypeptide(L)'
;QSNVGIPDADDSNIGGKTQIVGSKIFVYYPGDLNEFRTQIRKGIAEVLVGQMLFGDNWREMIKNNALISFPTWFTKGLTNYAAQPWDVDIDDRLRDLIGRDKYSNFNRLKGDNVEIAGQSVWYYIAETYGSNVIPNILYMSRVTRSIESGFLFVLGISLETLMKDAQEYFEFRYETDEYGAQEFVDFDPIRTKRSADYSEPKVSDDGRYLTYASNQMSKTKVFIYDYVKNKRKRYLRQGHKLDRLNDQSYPIMDWNPVTGELHVITEKKGKLWMTRIDPEKGKVSKIELLRLEKVMEMDFSPDGKQILFSAINKGQSDIYLYSIAANSQKQLTNDIYDDRYPAFWKGNSILFASNRANDTVNLANNYLEFAPLESKDIYQLDLNDDEVAFNLTQTPTYDEKSPAAYNDEKYIYLGDESGIRNRYIGRIDSSILSIDTAITYRYFSKNEPLTAYFRNLREFDFNRNEKKIAELFLLDGRFKFMSKEGNEVVDEYVP
;
A
#
# COMPACT_ATOMS: atom_id res chain seq x y z
N GLN A 1 -25.42 4.44 -3.40
CA GLN A 1 -24.88 4.94 -4.67
C GLN A 1 -26.07 5.43 -5.51
N SER A 2 -26.30 6.73 -5.55
CA SER A 2 -27.33 7.30 -6.42
C SER A 2 -26.77 7.32 -7.85
N ASN A 3 -27.38 6.56 -8.75
CA ASN A 3 -27.22 6.70 -10.20
C ASN A 3 -27.78 8.07 -10.62
N VAL A 4 -26.98 9.11 -10.42
CA VAL A 4 -27.30 10.42 -10.98
C VAL A 4 -26.71 10.43 -12.37
N GLY A 5 -27.55 10.29 -13.38
CA GLY A 5 -27.32 10.44 -14.81
C GLY A 5 -25.91 10.77 -15.26
N ILE A 6 -25.03 9.79 -15.25
CA ILE A 6 -23.69 9.91 -15.79
C ILE A 6 -23.82 9.66 -17.30
N PRO A 7 -23.51 10.63 -18.17
CA PRO A 7 -23.81 10.54 -19.60
C PRO A 7 -23.05 9.43 -20.33
N ASP A 8 -21.96 8.89 -19.75
CA ASP A 8 -21.16 7.85 -20.37
C ASP A 8 -20.96 6.67 -19.41
N ALA A 9 -21.38 5.49 -19.84
CA ALA A 9 -21.16 4.22 -19.09
C ALA A 9 -19.67 3.92 -18.86
N ASP A 10 -18.78 4.58 -19.55
CA ASP A 10 -17.33 4.43 -19.44
C ASP A 10 -16.73 5.23 -18.27
N ASP A 11 -17.47 6.20 -17.74
CA ASP A 11 -17.06 7.08 -16.64
C ASP A 11 -17.69 6.70 -15.29
N SER A 12 -18.30 5.52 -15.15
CA SER A 12 -18.83 5.09 -13.87
C SER A 12 -17.73 4.84 -12.85
N ASN A 13 -17.90 5.35 -11.63
CA ASN A 13 -16.93 5.17 -10.53
C ASN A 13 -16.98 3.73 -10.00
N ILE A 14 -16.63 2.79 -10.85
CA ILE A 14 -16.52 1.38 -10.52
C ILE A 14 -15.06 1.14 -10.19
N GLY A 15 -14.76 0.87 -8.92
CA GLY A 15 -13.45 0.44 -8.49
C GLY A 15 -12.44 1.54 -8.14
N GLY A 16 -12.88 2.63 -7.52
CA GLY A 16 -11.97 3.50 -6.78
C GLY A 16 -11.35 4.66 -7.56
N LYS A 17 -11.96 5.13 -8.63
CA LYS A 17 -11.56 6.38 -9.30
C LYS A 17 -12.34 7.59 -8.78
N THR A 18 -11.60 8.65 -8.46
CA THR A 18 -12.20 9.97 -8.34
C THR A 18 -12.70 10.45 -9.69
N GLN A 19 -13.95 10.85 -9.75
CA GLN A 19 -14.58 11.38 -10.96
C GLN A 19 -15.07 12.80 -10.72
N ILE A 20 -14.93 13.61 -11.74
CA ILE A 20 -15.42 14.98 -11.72
C ILE A 20 -16.51 15.10 -12.80
N VAL A 21 -17.73 15.42 -12.41
CA VAL A 21 -18.87 15.62 -13.32
C VAL A 21 -19.48 17.00 -13.07
N GLY A 22 -19.40 17.88 -14.03
CA GLY A 22 -19.78 19.29 -13.84
C GLY A 22 -18.94 19.96 -12.76
N SER A 23 -19.57 20.50 -11.73
CA SER A 23 -18.94 21.10 -10.55
C SER A 23 -18.82 20.14 -9.35
N LYS A 24 -19.12 18.84 -9.54
CA LYS A 24 -19.13 17.85 -8.46
C LYS A 24 -17.96 16.90 -8.60
N ILE A 25 -17.31 16.60 -7.48
CA ILE A 25 -16.27 15.58 -7.36
C ILE A 25 -16.90 14.37 -6.69
N PHE A 26 -16.82 13.21 -7.33
CA PHE A 26 -17.24 11.92 -6.78
C PHE A 26 -15.99 11.16 -6.36
N VAL A 27 -15.87 10.86 -5.09
CA VAL A 27 -14.77 10.08 -4.53
C VAL A 27 -15.27 8.73 -4.01
N TYR A 28 -14.39 7.76 -4.02
CA TYR A 28 -14.64 6.43 -3.48
C TYR A 28 -13.84 6.27 -2.19
N TYR A 29 -14.46 5.71 -1.14
CA TYR A 29 -13.75 5.36 0.08
C TYR A 29 -13.13 3.97 -0.07
N PRO A 30 -11.79 3.84 -0.12
CA PRO A 30 -11.12 2.56 -0.35
C PRO A 30 -10.98 1.70 0.91
N GLY A 31 -11.21 2.26 2.10
CA GLY A 31 -10.98 1.65 3.40
C GLY A 31 -9.72 2.15 4.10
N ASP A 32 -9.16 3.22 3.60
CA ASP A 32 -8.01 3.93 4.17
C ASP A 32 -8.25 5.42 4.05
N LEU A 33 -8.15 6.14 5.16
CA LEU A 33 -8.46 7.56 5.26
C LEU A 33 -7.45 8.41 4.49
N ASN A 34 -6.19 8.01 4.46
CA ASN A 34 -5.15 8.73 3.75
C ASN A 34 -5.29 8.59 2.23
N GLU A 35 -5.62 7.39 1.74
CA GLU A 35 -5.98 7.20 0.34
C GLU A 35 -7.22 8.02 -0.04
N PHE A 36 -8.21 8.07 0.84
CA PHE A 36 -9.43 8.87 0.63
C PHE A 36 -9.13 10.36 0.58
N ARG A 37 -8.33 10.88 1.52
CA ARG A 37 -7.85 12.27 1.52
C ARG A 37 -7.09 12.61 0.24
N THR A 38 -6.21 11.70 -0.20
CA THR A 38 -5.45 11.85 -1.45
C THR A 38 -6.37 11.92 -2.66
N GLN A 39 -7.41 11.09 -2.73
CA GLN A 39 -8.40 11.17 -3.80
C GLN A 39 -9.17 12.50 -3.82
N ILE A 40 -9.54 13.01 -2.65
CA ILE A 40 -10.19 14.34 -2.54
C ILE A 40 -9.24 15.44 -3.01
N ARG A 41 -8.00 15.46 -2.49
CA ARG A 41 -6.96 16.43 -2.89
C ARG A 41 -6.69 16.36 -4.41
N LYS A 42 -6.62 15.14 -4.96
CA LYS A 42 -6.42 14.91 -6.41
C LYS A 42 -7.57 15.48 -7.25
N GLY A 43 -8.80 15.27 -6.82
CA GLY A 43 -9.97 15.84 -7.47
C GLY A 43 -9.97 17.38 -7.44
N ILE A 44 -9.65 17.99 -6.31
CA ILE A 44 -9.55 19.45 -6.15
C ILE A 44 -8.39 19.99 -7.01
N ALA A 45 -7.20 19.37 -6.93
CA ALA A 45 -6.03 19.78 -7.70
C ALA A 45 -6.30 19.71 -9.21
N GLU A 46 -7.00 18.67 -9.69
CA GLU A 46 -7.36 18.54 -11.12
C GLU A 46 -8.25 19.69 -11.59
N VAL A 47 -9.23 20.10 -10.77
CA VAL A 47 -10.09 21.25 -11.08
C VAL A 47 -9.26 22.54 -11.11
N LEU A 48 -8.44 22.79 -10.09
CA LEU A 48 -7.64 24.03 -9.99
C LEU A 48 -6.62 24.13 -11.11
N VAL A 49 -5.85 23.07 -11.38
CA VAL A 49 -4.89 23.04 -12.50
C VAL A 49 -5.60 23.25 -13.84
N GLY A 50 -6.76 22.61 -14.04
CA GLY A 50 -7.58 22.80 -15.21
C GLY A 50 -8.04 24.25 -15.38
N GLN A 51 -8.54 24.89 -14.33
CA GLN A 51 -8.98 26.28 -14.37
C GLN A 51 -7.81 27.27 -14.60
N MET A 52 -6.66 27.02 -13.97
CA MET A 52 -5.47 27.85 -14.15
C MET A 52 -4.95 27.81 -15.59
N LEU A 53 -4.95 26.63 -16.23
CA LEU A 53 -4.45 26.46 -17.59
C LEU A 53 -5.47 26.84 -18.67
N PHE A 54 -6.75 26.58 -18.45
CA PHE A 54 -7.78 26.64 -19.50
C PHE A 54 -8.94 27.61 -19.15
N GLY A 55 -9.02 28.11 -17.93
CA GLY A 55 -10.15 28.94 -17.47
C GLY A 55 -11.38 28.13 -17.07
N ASP A 56 -12.51 28.79 -16.84
CA ASP A 56 -13.71 28.18 -16.22
C ASP A 56 -14.34 27.06 -17.05
N ASN A 57 -14.19 27.11 -18.38
CA ASN A 57 -14.74 26.11 -19.31
C ASN A 57 -13.72 25.04 -19.73
N TRP A 58 -12.71 24.81 -18.89
CA TRP A 58 -11.56 23.95 -19.19
C TRP A 58 -11.91 22.54 -19.73
N ARG A 59 -13.02 21.97 -19.30
CA ARG A 59 -13.47 20.63 -19.76
C ARG A 59 -13.97 20.62 -21.19
N GLU A 60 -14.75 21.64 -21.56
CA GLU A 60 -15.23 21.78 -22.94
C GLU A 60 -14.05 22.05 -23.87
N MET A 61 -13.06 22.82 -23.41
CA MET A 61 -11.85 23.07 -24.17
C MET A 61 -11.02 21.81 -24.38
N ILE A 62 -10.89 20.94 -23.38
CA ILE A 62 -10.19 19.65 -23.51
C ILE A 62 -10.97 18.69 -24.41
N LYS A 63 -12.31 18.59 -24.26
CA LYS A 63 -13.17 17.72 -25.08
C LYS A 63 -13.17 18.13 -26.55
N ASN A 64 -13.12 19.41 -26.82
CA ASN A 64 -13.20 19.96 -28.19
C ASN A 64 -11.86 20.06 -28.91
N ASN A 65 -10.78 19.38 -28.41
CA ASN A 65 -9.42 19.48 -28.96
C ASN A 65 -9.01 20.96 -29.23
N ALA A 66 -9.34 21.85 -28.31
CA ALA A 66 -8.97 23.24 -28.41
C ALA A 66 -7.44 23.36 -28.55
N LEU A 67 -7.01 24.39 -29.28
CA LEU A 67 -5.65 24.68 -29.79
C LEU A 67 -4.46 24.59 -28.82
N ILE A 68 -4.70 24.25 -27.54
CA ILE A 68 -3.66 24.10 -26.51
C ILE A 68 -3.75 22.70 -25.92
N SER A 69 -2.76 21.88 -26.17
CA SER A 69 -2.60 20.57 -25.56
C SER A 69 -1.33 20.56 -24.71
N PHE A 70 -1.48 20.48 -23.39
CA PHE A 70 -0.35 20.28 -22.49
C PHE A 70 -0.06 18.79 -22.35
N PRO A 71 1.23 18.38 -22.24
CA PRO A 71 1.58 16.97 -22.04
C PRO A 71 1.00 16.40 -20.74
N THR A 72 0.68 15.11 -20.75
CA THR A 72 0.14 14.40 -19.58
C THR A 72 1.06 14.51 -18.36
N TRP A 73 2.37 14.39 -18.56
CA TRP A 73 3.33 14.50 -17.45
C TRP A 73 3.27 15.87 -16.76
N PHE A 74 3.02 16.94 -17.52
CA PHE A 74 2.92 18.30 -16.99
C PHE A 74 1.67 18.47 -16.13
N THR A 75 0.48 18.13 -16.67
CA THR A 75 -0.80 18.35 -15.99
C THR A 75 -1.05 17.33 -14.89
N LYS A 76 -0.96 16.03 -15.19
CA LYS A 76 -1.19 14.96 -14.23
C LYS A 76 -0.07 14.85 -13.19
N GLY A 77 1.18 15.08 -13.59
CA GLY A 77 2.30 15.16 -12.67
C GLY A 77 2.11 16.25 -11.61
N LEU A 78 1.66 17.45 -12.03
CA LEU A 78 1.35 18.54 -11.11
C LEU A 78 0.15 18.21 -10.22
N THR A 79 -0.91 17.63 -10.79
CA THR A 79 -2.08 17.20 -10.01
C THR A 79 -1.67 16.22 -8.91
N ASN A 80 -0.82 15.24 -9.23
CA ASN A 80 -0.32 14.26 -8.26
C ASN A 80 0.58 14.92 -7.21
N TYR A 81 1.50 15.80 -7.62
CA TYR A 81 2.36 16.57 -6.70
C TYR A 81 1.54 17.39 -5.69
N ALA A 82 0.49 18.06 -6.15
CA ALA A 82 -0.37 18.87 -5.30
C ALA A 82 -1.30 18.04 -4.38
N ALA A 83 -1.59 16.80 -4.76
CA ALA A 83 -2.54 15.94 -4.05
C ALA A 83 -1.89 15.04 -3.00
N GLN A 84 -0.65 14.63 -3.23
CA GLN A 84 0.01 13.59 -2.46
C GLN A 84 1.43 14.03 -2.09
N PRO A 85 1.81 13.94 -0.81
CA PRO A 85 3.21 14.08 -0.40
C PRO A 85 4.09 13.08 -1.14
N TRP A 86 5.37 13.41 -1.30
CA TRP A 86 6.35 12.47 -1.84
C TRP A 86 6.55 11.34 -0.82
N ASP A 87 6.21 10.11 -1.20
CA ASP A 87 6.30 8.94 -0.35
C ASP A 87 7.28 7.89 -0.91
N VAL A 88 7.59 6.90 -0.10
CA VAL A 88 8.54 5.84 -0.45
C VAL A 88 8.07 4.95 -1.61
N ASP A 89 6.76 4.83 -1.86
CA ASP A 89 6.22 4.03 -2.96
C ASP A 89 6.35 4.75 -4.31
N ILE A 90 6.16 6.07 -4.32
CA ILE A 90 6.43 6.94 -5.49
C ILE A 90 7.93 6.92 -5.79
N ASP A 91 8.75 7.06 -4.75
CA ASP A 91 10.21 7.10 -4.86
C ASP A 91 10.78 5.79 -5.43
N ASP A 92 10.34 4.64 -4.93
CA ASP A 92 10.76 3.32 -5.42
C ASP A 92 10.38 3.09 -6.90
N ARG A 93 9.20 3.54 -7.32
CA ARG A 93 8.78 3.47 -8.72
C ARG A 93 9.62 4.37 -9.62
N LEU A 94 9.95 5.58 -9.15
CA LEU A 94 10.82 6.49 -9.88
C LEU A 94 12.23 5.92 -9.99
N ARG A 95 12.77 5.37 -8.90
CA ARG A 95 14.07 4.68 -8.87
C ARG A 95 14.13 3.55 -9.91
N ASP A 96 13.07 2.75 -10.01
CA ASP A 96 12.97 1.70 -11.03
C ASP A 96 12.94 2.26 -12.47
N LEU A 97 12.30 3.41 -12.69
CA LEU A 97 12.27 4.07 -14.00
C LEU A 97 13.64 4.60 -14.41
N ILE A 98 14.35 5.24 -13.50
CA ILE A 98 15.69 5.81 -13.73
C ILE A 98 16.69 4.66 -13.94
N GLY A 99 16.74 3.67 -13.07
CA GLY A 99 17.67 2.53 -13.18
C GLY A 99 17.50 1.71 -14.47
N ARG A 100 16.37 1.83 -15.16
CA ARG A 100 16.12 1.21 -16.47
C ARG A 100 16.35 2.13 -17.66
N ASP A 101 16.89 3.32 -17.46
CA ASP A 101 17.04 4.36 -18.48
C ASP A 101 15.72 4.68 -19.22
N LYS A 102 14.60 4.69 -18.47
CA LYS A 102 13.29 5.03 -19.02
C LYS A 102 12.88 6.46 -18.75
N TYR A 103 13.46 7.08 -17.73
CA TYR A 103 13.15 8.44 -17.32
C TYR A 103 13.49 9.47 -18.41
N SER A 104 14.62 9.31 -19.11
CA SER A 104 15.06 10.19 -20.22
C SER A 104 14.08 10.28 -21.40
N ASN A 105 13.13 9.35 -21.51
CA ASN A 105 12.20 9.24 -22.63
C ASN A 105 10.74 9.52 -22.27
N PHE A 106 10.43 10.70 -21.68
CA PHE A 106 9.07 11.09 -21.25
C PHE A 106 7.99 10.84 -22.29
N ASN A 107 8.26 11.11 -23.58
CA ASN A 107 7.31 10.91 -24.67
C ASN A 107 6.94 9.43 -24.94
N ARG A 108 7.70 8.50 -24.39
CA ARG A 108 7.46 7.05 -24.51
C ARG A 108 6.85 6.44 -23.27
N LEU A 109 6.80 7.18 -22.16
CA LEU A 109 6.14 6.75 -20.94
C LEU A 109 4.63 6.69 -21.12
N LYS A 110 3.97 5.74 -20.46
CA LYS A 110 2.53 5.55 -20.51
C LYS A 110 1.97 5.21 -19.13
N GLY A 111 0.70 5.54 -18.94
CA GLY A 111 -0.01 5.26 -17.67
C GLY A 111 0.67 5.92 -16.49
N ASP A 112 0.72 5.22 -15.37
CA ASP A 112 1.25 5.72 -14.09
C ASP A 112 2.70 6.18 -14.19
N ASN A 113 3.49 5.60 -15.08
CA ASN A 113 4.89 5.97 -15.24
C ASN A 113 5.09 7.41 -15.75
N VAL A 114 4.22 7.90 -16.62
CA VAL A 114 4.29 9.30 -17.09
C VAL A 114 3.82 10.27 -16.01
N GLU A 115 2.88 9.85 -15.17
CA GLU A 115 2.38 10.64 -14.04
C GLU A 115 3.46 10.78 -12.96
N ILE A 116 4.13 9.67 -12.59
CA ILE A 116 5.21 9.65 -11.58
C ILE A 116 6.42 10.46 -12.06
N ALA A 117 6.84 10.27 -13.31
CA ALA A 117 7.92 11.05 -13.89
C ALA A 117 7.59 12.56 -13.94
N GLY A 118 6.33 12.92 -14.23
CA GLY A 118 5.87 14.29 -14.17
C GLY A 118 5.85 14.83 -12.72
N GLN A 119 5.39 14.04 -11.77
CA GLN A 119 5.37 14.40 -10.35
C GLN A 119 6.79 14.66 -9.82
N SER A 120 7.79 13.86 -10.24
CA SER A 120 9.18 14.05 -9.84
C SER A 120 9.78 15.38 -10.35
N VAL A 121 9.43 15.81 -11.56
CA VAL A 121 9.85 17.11 -12.08
C VAL A 121 9.27 18.26 -11.24
N TRP A 122 7.99 18.19 -10.88
CA TRP A 122 7.36 19.20 -10.04
C TRP A 122 7.91 19.19 -8.60
N TYR A 123 8.22 18.00 -8.07
CA TYR A 123 8.90 17.87 -6.79
C TYR A 123 10.29 18.52 -6.83
N TYR A 124 11.11 18.22 -7.85
CA TYR A 124 12.42 18.85 -8.04
C TYR A 124 12.33 20.37 -8.15
N ILE A 125 11.36 20.90 -8.90
CA ILE A 125 11.14 22.35 -9.04
C ILE A 125 10.83 22.95 -7.67
N ALA A 126 9.96 22.33 -6.90
CA ALA A 126 9.57 22.85 -5.59
C ALA A 126 10.73 22.84 -4.59
N GLU A 127 11.55 21.79 -4.59
CA GLU A 127 12.74 21.67 -3.73
C GLU A 127 13.84 22.64 -4.12
N THR A 128 14.07 22.83 -5.43
CA THR A 128 15.20 23.63 -5.92
C THR A 128 14.89 25.12 -6.05
N TYR A 129 13.68 25.46 -6.52
CA TYR A 129 13.28 26.84 -6.83
C TYR A 129 12.18 27.36 -5.89
N GLY A 130 11.62 26.50 -5.05
CA GLY A 130 10.50 26.81 -4.17
C GLY A 130 9.15 26.64 -4.86
N SER A 131 8.14 26.23 -4.08
CA SER A 131 6.78 25.94 -4.61
C SER A 131 6.05 27.20 -5.13
N ASN A 132 6.47 28.37 -4.73
CA ASN A 132 5.90 29.66 -5.15
C ASN A 132 6.13 29.98 -6.65
N VAL A 133 7.06 29.30 -7.33
CA VAL A 133 7.28 29.49 -8.78
C VAL A 133 6.22 28.76 -9.63
N ILE A 134 5.57 27.73 -9.08
CA ILE A 134 4.62 26.89 -9.81
C ILE A 134 3.46 27.67 -10.43
N PRO A 135 2.74 28.55 -9.71
CA PRO A 135 1.68 29.35 -10.29
C PRO A 135 2.16 30.23 -11.46
N ASN A 136 3.38 30.77 -11.36
CA ASN A 136 3.96 31.61 -12.41
C ASN A 136 4.27 30.79 -13.69
N ILE A 137 4.79 29.54 -13.52
CA ILE A 137 5.02 28.63 -14.64
C ILE A 137 3.71 28.32 -15.35
N LEU A 138 2.63 28.02 -14.59
CA LEU A 138 1.31 27.74 -15.18
C LEU A 138 0.76 28.96 -15.93
N TYR A 139 0.84 30.15 -15.31
CA TYR A 139 0.40 31.39 -15.93
C TYR A 139 1.16 31.68 -17.24
N MET A 140 2.49 31.62 -17.24
CA MET A 140 3.29 31.85 -18.41
C MET A 140 3.08 30.78 -19.49
N SER A 141 2.95 29.51 -19.11
CA SER A 141 2.63 28.43 -20.05
C SER A 141 1.28 28.66 -20.73
N ARG A 142 0.28 29.14 -20.00
CA ARG A 142 -1.04 29.50 -20.55
C ARG A 142 -0.96 30.68 -21.52
N VAL A 143 -0.27 31.76 -21.13
CA VAL A 143 -0.17 33.00 -21.92
C VAL A 143 0.60 32.75 -23.22
N THR A 144 1.71 32.05 -23.13
CA THR A 144 2.57 31.75 -24.29
C THR A 144 2.11 30.54 -25.10
N ARG A 145 1.18 29.73 -24.55
CA ARG A 145 0.72 28.45 -25.10
C ARG A 145 1.86 27.45 -25.30
N SER A 146 2.91 27.55 -24.50
CA SER A 146 4.10 26.70 -24.55
C SER A 146 4.64 26.47 -23.16
N ILE A 147 4.86 25.21 -22.79
CA ILE A 147 5.50 24.86 -21.52
C ILE A 147 6.98 25.26 -21.51
N GLU A 148 7.68 25.12 -22.65
CA GLU A 148 9.08 25.52 -22.79
C GLU A 148 9.25 26.99 -22.46
N SER A 149 8.38 27.85 -23.00
CA SER A 149 8.38 29.29 -22.67
C SER A 149 8.05 29.53 -21.22
N GLY A 150 7.09 28.78 -20.65
CA GLY A 150 6.72 28.87 -19.24
C GLY A 150 7.91 28.63 -18.31
N PHE A 151 8.66 27.58 -18.53
CA PHE A 151 9.85 27.25 -17.73
C PHE A 151 10.99 28.26 -17.99
N LEU A 152 11.26 28.58 -19.24
CA LEU A 152 12.33 29.52 -19.59
C LEU A 152 12.12 30.91 -18.97
N PHE A 153 10.91 31.45 -19.02
CA PHE A 153 10.62 32.79 -18.47
C PHE A 153 10.65 32.81 -16.94
N VAL A 154 10.26 31.74 -16.28
CA VAL A 154 10.16 31.73 -14.81
C VAL A 154 11.43 31.22 -14.13
N LEU A 155 12.04 30.15 -14.68
CA LEU A 155 13.22 29.51 -14.10
C LEU A 155 14.53 29.98 -14.75
N GLY A 156 14.48 30.57 -15.93
CA GLY A 156 15.67 30.99 -16.69
C GLY A 156 16.42 29.86 -17.37
N ILE A 157 15.88 28.63 -17.39
CA ILE A 157 16.49 27.45 -18.00
C ILE A 157 15.55 26.80 -19.02
N SER A 158 16.12 26.09 -19.98
CA SER A 158 15.33 25.35 -20.96
C SER A 158 14.66 24.14 -20.34
N LEU A 159 13.56 23.64 -20.95
CA LEU A 159 12.91 22.42 -20.52
C LEU A 159 13.86 21.22 -20.57
N GLU A 160 14.73 21.15 -21.60
CA GLU A 160 15.71 20.07 -21.72
C GLU A 160 16.71 20.08 -20.56
N THR A 161 17.24 21.26 -20.19
CA THR A 161 18.12 21.42 -19.03
C THR A 161 17.40 21.03 -17.75
N LEU A 162 16.16 21.50 -17.53
CA LEU A 162 15.35 21.16 -16.36
C LEU A 162 15.17 19.66 -16.20
N MET A 163 14.85 18.95 -17.30
CA MET A 163 14.66 17.49 -17.29
C MET A 163 15.94 16.74 -16.94
N LYS A 164 17.08 17.22 -17.47
CA LYS A 164 18.39 16.64 -17.16
C LYS A 164 18.77 16.86 -15.70
N ASP A 165 18.62 18.10 -15.21
CA ASP A 165 18.95 18.44 -13.83
C ASP A 165 18.08 17.66 -12.83
N ALA A 166 16.78 17.49 -13.14
CA ALA A 166 15.89 16.67 -12.32
C ALA A 166 16.30 15.19 -12.31
N GLN A 167 16.73 14.65 -13.46
CA GLN A 167 17.24 13.28 -13.51
C GLN A 167 18.51 13.12 -12.67
N GLU A 168 19.50 14.00 -12.85
CA GLU A 168 20.76 13.99 -12.10
C GLU A 168 20.54 14.13 -10.58
N TYR A 169 19.56 14.96 -10.16
CA TYR A 169 19.17 15.10 -8.76
C TYR A 169 18.74 13.77 -8.12
N PHE A 170 17.86 13.02 -8.81
CA PHE A 170 17.39 11.74 -8.30
C PHE A 170 18.45 10.63 -8.44
N GLU A 171 19.25 10.62 -9.51
CA GLU A 171 20.35 9.66 -9.67
C GLU A 171 21.34 9.78 -8.52
N PHE A 172 21.78 11.01 -8.19
CA PHE A 172 22.68 11.25 -7.06
C PHE A 172 22.10 10.78 -5.73
N ARG A 173 20.81 11.04 -5.49
CA ARG A 173 20.11 10.57 -4.29
C ARG A 173 20.11 9.05 -4.21
N TYR A 174 19.83 8.37 -5.31
CA TYR A 174 19.73 6.91 -5.35
C TYR A 174 21.08 6.20 -5.25
N GLU A 175 22.13 6.76 -5.83
CA GLU A 175 23.50 6.26 -5.64
C GLU A 175 23.93 6.35 -4.17
N THR A 176 23.52 7.40 -3.47
CA THR A 176 23.80 7.56 -2.04
C THR A 176 23.09 6.48 -1.21
N ASP A 177 21.85 6.17 -1.52
CA ASP A 177 21.05 5.15 -0.83
C ASP A 177 21.57 3.72 -1.08
N GLU A 178 22.19 3.46 -2.23
CA GLU A 178 22.79 2.15 -2.56
C GLU A 178 24.09 1.91 -1.81
N TYR A 179 24.78 2.97 -1.37
CA TYR A 179 26.05 2.85 -0.68
C TYR A 179 25.86 2.23 0.72
N GLY A 180 26.44 1.04 0.90
CA GLY A 180 26.32 0.28 2.16
C GLY A 180 25.00 -0.47 2.34
N ALA A 181 24.12 -0.47 1.32
CA ALA A 181 22.88 -1.22 1.38
C ALA A 181 23.11 -2.73 1.29
N GLN A 182 22.17 -3.48 1.84
CA GLN A 182 22.16 -4.94 1.79
C GLN A 182 21.90 -5.43 0.36
N GLU A 183 22.76 -6.34 -0.11
CA GLU A 183 22.54 -6.98 -1.42
C GLU A 183 21.38 -7.97 -1.39
N PHE A 184 20.72 -8.12 -2.53
CA PHE A 184 19.71 -9.16 -2.70
C PHE A 184 20.39 -10.53 -2.81
N VAL A 185 19.82 -11.53 -2.12
CA VAL A 185 20.15 -12.94 -2.34
C VAL A 185 19.42 -13.49 -3.58
N ASP A 186 19.56 -14.75 -3.86
CA ASP A 186 18.92 -15.41 -5.01
C ASP A 186 17.38 -15.27 -4.99
N PHE A 187 16.85 -14.79 -6.10
CA PHE A 187 15.40 -14.71 -6.29
C PHE A 187 14.79 -16.06 -6.64
N ASP A 188 13.56 -16.27 -6.18
CA ASP A 188 12.76 -17.44 -6.56
C ASP A 188 12.61 -17.54 -8.09
N PRO A 189 12.67 -18.75 -8.69
CA PRO A 189 12.57 -18.95 -10.13
C PRO A 189 11.14 -18.71 -10.67
N ILE A 190 10.41 -17.79 -10.09
CA ILE A 190 9.04 -17.44 -10.45
C ILE A 190 9.06 -16.42 -11.59
N ARG A 191 8.59 -16.82 -12.76
CA ARG A 191 8.51 -15.91 -13.91
C ARG A 191 7.34 -14.97 -13.78
N THR A 192 7.62 -13.69 -13.62
CA THR A 192 6.65 -12.59 -13.57
C THR A 192 6.58 -11.84 -14.90
N LYS A 193 5.51 -11.08 -15.11
CA LYS A 193 5.29 -10.27 -16.32
C LYS A 193 5.38 -8.80 -15.97
N ARG A 194 6.05 -8.00 -16.81
CA ARG A 194 6.09 -6.52 -16.66
C ARG A 194 4.73 -5.83 -16.75
N SER A 195 3.75 -6.47 -17.41
CA SER A 195 2.40 -5.94 -17.61
C SER A 195 1.38 -6.45 -16.57
N ALA A 196 1.85 -6.96 -15.45
CA ALA A 196 1.00 -7.46 -14.38
C ALA A 196 1.59 -7.09 -13.03
N ASP A 197 0.71 -6.70 -12.13
CA ASP A 197 1.02 -6.50 -10.72
C ASP A 197 0.95 -7.85 -9.99
N TYR A 198 1.72 -7.96 -8.92
CA TYR A 198 1.79 -9.13 -8.07
C TYR A 198 1.65 -8.69 -6.62
N SER A 199 0.96 -9.51 -5.83
CA SER A 199 0.65 -9.23 -4.41
C SER A 199 0.39 -10.52 -3.66
N GLU A 200 0.20 -10.39 -2.35
CA GLU A 200 -0.21 -11.46 -1.44
C GLU A 200 0.76 -12.66 -1.46
N PRO A 201 2.08 -12.45 -1.30
CA PRO A 201 2.97 -13.58 -1.04
C PRO A 201 2.59 -14.19 0.30
N LYS A 202 2.23 -15.50 0.33
CA LYS A 202 1.89 -16.24 1.53
C LYS A 202 2.54 -17.59 1.55
N VAL A 203 3.32 -17.89 2.58
CA VAL A 203 4.02 -19.17 2.77
C VAL A 203 3.12 -20.15 3.53
N SER A 204 2.98 -21.38 3.07
CA SER A 204 2.25 -22.41 3.83
C SER A 204 2.98 -22.76 5.13
N ASP A 205 2.23 -23.24 6.12
CA ASP A 205 2.76 -23.51 7.46
C ASP A 205 3.91 -24.56 7.47
N ASP A 206 3.89 -25.50 6.52
CA ASP A 206 4.98 -26.48 6.29
C ASP A 206 6.14 -25.94 5.44
N GLY A 207 6.15 -24.66 5.09
CA GLY A 207 7.17 -24.02 4.26
C GLY A 207 7.24 -24.48 2.81
N ARG A 208 6.41 -25.44 2.38
CA ARG A 208 6.46 -26.07 1.07
C ARG A 208 5.89 -25.23 -0.06
N TYR A 209 4.86 -24.45 0.20
CA TYR A 209 4.14 -23.71 -0.81
C TYR A 209 4.29 -22.19 -0.61
N LEU A 210 4.46 -21.48 -1.72
CA LEU A 210 4.27 -20.05 -1.80
C LEU A 210 3.03 -19.77 -2.66
N THR A 211 2.04 -19.10 -2.11
CA THR A 211 0.95 -18.56 -2.91
C THR A 211 1.19 -17.10 -3.24
N TYR A 212 0.61 -16.64 -4.34
CA TYR A 212 0.62 -15.22 -4.71
C TYR A 212 -0.50 -14.92 -5.70
N ALA A 213 -0.92 -13.67 -5.71
CA ALA A 213 -1.84 -13.14 -6.69
C ALA A 213 -1.11 -12.49 -7.86
N SER A 214 -1.74 -12.46 -9.01
CA SER A 214 -1.30 -11.64 -10.15
C SER A 214 -2.49 -10.97 -10.79
N ASN A 215 -2.43 -9.64 -10.94
CA ASN A 215 -3.43 -8.83 -11.61
C ASN A 215 -2.88 -8.31 -12.94
N GLN A 216 -3.63 -8.49 -14.02
CA GLN A 216 -3.30 -7.95 -15.33
C GLN A 216 -4.55 -7.35 -15.95
N MET A 217 -4.66 -6.01 -15.95
CA MET A 217 -5.81 -5.30 -16.52
C MET A 217 -7.14 -5.86 -15.97
N SER A 218 -7.30 -5.84 -14.64
CA SER A 218 -8.48 -6.36 -13.92
C SER A 218 -8.71 -7.88 -14.01
N LYS A 219 -7.78 -8.62 -14.57
CA LYS A 219 -7.83 -10.07 -14.59
C LYS A 219 -6.91 -10.64 -13.53
N THR A 220 -7.49 -11.10 -12.46
CA THR A 220 -6.79 -11.66 -11.31
C THR A 220 -6.64 -13.17 -11.41
N LYS A 221 -5.51 -13.68 -10.94
CA LYS A 221 -5.20 -15.10 -10.85
C LYS A 221 -4.50 -15.38 -9.55
N VAL A 222 -4.81 -16.51 -8.94
CA VAL A 222 -4.10 -17.07 -7.78
C VAL A 222 -3.25 -18.25 -8.24
N PHE A 223 -1.99 -18.22 -7.84
CA PHE A 223 -1.02 -19.27 -8.09
C PHE A 223 -0.53 -19.84 -6.77
N ILE A 224 -0.23 -21.14 -6.78
CA ILE A 224 0.56 -21.82 -5.76
C ILE A 224 1.83 -22.33 -6.44
N TYR A 225 2.98 -21.96 -5.90
CA TYR A 225 4.28 -22.48 -6.28
C TYR A 225 4.72 -23.54 -5.26
N ASP A 226 5.05 -24.74 -5.73
CA ASP A 226 5.54 -25.86 -4.91
C ASP A 226 7.08 -25.87 -5.00
N TYR A 227 7.75 -25.53 -3.90
CA TYR A 227 9.23 -25.48 -3.83
C TYR A 227 9.85 -26.85 -4.06
N VAL A 228 9.21 -27.93 -3.61
CA VAL A 228 9.71 -29.31 -3.77
C VAL A 228 9.65 -29.75 -5.23
N LYS A 229 8.55 -29.44 -5.93
CA LYS A 229 8.36 -29.81 -7.33
C LYS A 229 8.93 -28.77 -8.30
N ASN A 230 9.35 -27.62 -7.80
CA ASN A 230 9.77 -26.46 -8.59
C ASN A 230 8.78 -26.11 -9.71
N LYS A 231 7.48 -26.08 -9.34
CA LYS A 231 6.38 -25.84 -10.30
C LYS A 231 5.30 -24.98 -9.69
N ARG A 232 4.74 -24.10 -10.54
CA ARG A 232 3.55 -23.33 -10.19
C ARG A 232 2.30 -23.90 -10.85
N LYS A 233 1.18 -23.85 -10.11
CA LYS A 233 -0.14 -24.18 -10.62
C LYS A 233 -1.11 -23.03 -10.35
N ARG A 234 -1.98 -22.73 -11.30
CA ARG A 234 -3.04 -21.73 -11.13
C ARG A 234 -4.29 -22.40 -10.59
N TYR A 235 -4.81 -21.89 -9.48
CA TYR A 235 -6.00 -22.40 -8.80
C TYR A 235 -7.23 -21.54 -9.02
N LEU A 236 -7.07 -20.22 -9.14
CA LEU A 236 -8.19 -19.30 -9.32
C LEU A 236 -7.92 -18.36 -10.50
N ARG A 237 -8.99 -17.97 -11.17
CA ARG A 237 -9.00 -16.93 -12.19
C ARG A 237 -10.33 -16.19 -12.11
N GLN A 238 -10.27 -14.86 -11.98
CA GLN A 238 -11.42 -14.00 -11.90
C GLN A 238 -11.23 -12.78 -12.84
N GLY A 239 -12.33 -12.21 -13.29
CA GLY A 239 -12.33 -11.02 -14.14
C GLY A 239 -11.89 -11.27 -15.59
N HIS A 240 -11.99 -10.22 -16.36
CA HIS A 240 -11.57 -10.14 -17.77
C HIS A 240 -10.53 -9.06 -17.91
N LYS A 241 -9.70 -9.15 -18.95
CA LYS A 241 -8.80 -8.04 -19.29
C LYS A 241 -9.64 -6.89 -19.81
N LEU A 242 -9.79 -5.86 -19.01
CA LEU A 242 -10.44 -4.61 -19.33
C LEU A 242 -9.45 -3.49 -19.14
N ASP A 243 -9.40 -2.56 -20.09
CA ASP A 243 -8.57 -1.36 -19.98
C ASP A 243 -9.25 -0.32 -19.06
N ARG A 244 -9.83 -0.80 -17.97
CA ARG A 244 -10.50 -0.01 -16.96
C ARG A 244 -9.84 -0.26 -15.61
N LEU A 245 -9.76 0.78 -14.79
CA LEU A 245 -9.37 0.62 -13.40
C LEU A 245 -10.43 -0.20 -12.68
N ASN A 246 -9.97 -1.23 -12.01
CA ASN A 246 -10.78 -2.10 -11.18
C ASN A 246 -10.19 -2.11 -9.77
N ASP A 247 -11.03 -2.34 -8.78
CA ASP A 247 -10.56 -2.57 -7.42
C ASP A 247 -9.60 -3.77 -7.41
N GLN A 248 -8.33 -3.52 -7.06
CA GLN A 248 -7.27 -4.52 -7.00
C GLN A 248 -7.08 -5.10 -5.59
N SER A 249 -7.95 -4.72 -4.65
CA SER A 249 -7.89 -5.19 -3.25
C SER A 249 -8.07 -6.71 -3.11
N TYR A 250 -8.56 -7.38 -4.13
CA TYR A 250 -8.75 -8.84 -4.12
C TYR A 250 -7.85 -9.55 -5.12
N PRO A 251 -7.45 -10.80 -4.81
CA PRO A 251 -7.85 -11.63 -3.68
C PRO A 251 -7.07 -11.32 -2.41
N ILE A 252 -7.66 -11.58 -1.23
CA ILE A 252 -6.98 -11.66 0.05
C ILE A 252 -6.79 -13.13 0.37
N MET A 253 -5.62 -13.51 0.87
CA MET A 253 -5.26 -14.93 1.02
C MET A 253 -4.48 -15.20 2.28
N ASP A 254 -4.74 -16.37 2.88
CA ASP A 254 -3.89 -16.91 3.91
C ASP A 254 -4.04 -18.43 4.05
N TRP A 255 -3.06 -19.08 4.67
CA TRP A 255 -3.03 -20.52 4.90
C TRP A 255 -3.58 -20.88 6.26
N ASN A 256 -4.48 -21.84 6.31
CA ASN A 256 -4.89 -22.43 7.59
C ASN A 256 -3.74 -23.33 8.10
N PRO A 257 -3.12 -23.01 9.25
CA PRO A 257 -1.91 -23.69 9.72
C PRO A 257 -2.14 -25.15 10.11
N VAL A 258 -3.38 -25.53 10.39
CA VAL A 258 -3.72 -26.89 10.83
C VAL A 258 -4.13 -27.79 9.67
N THR A 259 -4.93 -27.26 8.73
CA THR A 259 -5.43 -28.06 7.61
C THR A 259 -4.54 -28.02 6.37
N GLY A 260 -3.62 -27.05 6.29
CA GLY A 260 -2.79 -26.82 5.10
C GLY A 260 -3.59 -26.35 3.88
N GLU A 261 -4.82 -25.87 4.07
CA GLU A 261 -5.66 -25.37 3.00
C GLU A 261 -5.46 -23.85 2.84
N LEU A 262 -5.35 -23.40 1.61
CA LEU A 262 -5.34 -21.97 1.28
C LEU A 262 -6.78 -21.45 1.29
N HIS A 263 -7.03 -20.40 2.06
CA HIS A 263 -8.27 -19.65 2.04
C HIS A 263 -8.10 -18.40 1.19
N VAL A 264 -9.03 -18.18 0.26
CA VAL A 264 -8.99 -17.09 -0.70
C VAL A 264 -10.29 -16.31 -0.65
N ILE A 265 -10.24 -15.05 -0.23
CA ILE A 265 -11.38 -14.15 -0.25
C ILE A 265 -11.42 -13.41 -1.59
N THR A 266 -12.60 -13.37 -2.18
CA THR A 266 -12.85 -12.67 -3.45
C THR A 266 -14.21 -11.99 -3.41
N GLU A 267 -14.35 -10.87 -4.09
CA GLU A 267 -15.64 -10.25 -4.33
C GLU A 267 -16.23 -10.73 -5.66
N LYS A 268 -17.52 -10.99 -5.66
CA LYS A 268 -18.26 -11.27 -6.88
C LYS A 268 -19.71 -10.76 -6.76
N LYS A 269 -20.09 -9.82 -7.62
CA LYS A 269 -21.45 -9.22 -7.67
C LYS A 269 -21.84 -8.58 -6.33
N GLY A 270 -20.93 -7.84 -5.70
CA GLY A 270 -21.17 -7.18 -4.42
C GLY A 270 -21.24 -8.12 -3.23
N LYS A 271 -20.81 -9.35 -3.36
CA LYS A 271 -20.77 -10.35 -2.27
C LYS A 271 -19.36 -10.86 -2.07
N LEU A 272 -18.99 -11.06 -0.82
CA LEU A 272 -17.71 -11.61 -0.42
C LEU A 272 -17.80 -13.15 -0.34
N TRP A 273 -16.80 -13.79 -0.89
CA TRP A 273 -16.71 -15.23 -0.95
C TRP A 273 -15.37 -15.72 -0.45
N MET A 274 -15.37 -16.60 0.53
CA MET A 274 -14.18 -17.34 0.95
C MET A 274 -14.16 -18.71 0.29
N THR A 275 -13.11 -18.98 -0.48
CA THR A 275 -12.89 -20.24 -1.17
C THR A 275 -11.74 -20.99 -0.51
N ARG A 276 -11.95 -22.25 -0.08
CA ARG A 276 -10.93 -23.14 0.43
C ARG A 276 -10.31 -23.95 -0.70
N ILE A 277 -9.00 -24.01 -0.73
CA ILE A 277 -8.22 -24.70 -1.79
C ILE A 277 -7.20 -25.60 -1.13
N ASP A 278 -7.30 -26.89 -1.37
CA ASP A 278 -6.27 -27.87 -1.07
C ASP A 278 -5.24 -27.88 -2.22
N PRO A 279 -3.93 -27.72 -1.95
CA PRO A 279 -2.91 -27.66 -3.01
C PRO A 279 -2.87 -28.88 -3.92
N GLU A 280 -3.23 -30.04 -3.42
CA GLU A 280 -3.19 -31.29 -4.18
C GLU A 280 -4.53 -31.63 -4.84
N LYS A 281 -5.63 -31.51 -4.11
CA LYS A 281 -7.00 -31.86 -4.58
C LYS A 281 -7.65 -30.69 -5.36
N GLY A 282 -7.28 -29.45 -5.07
CA GLY A 282 -7.86 -28.26 -5.66
C GLY A 282 -8.96 -27.65 -4.78
N LYS A 283 -9.98 -27.03 -5.39
CA LYS A 283 -11.04 -26.34 -4.66
C LYS A 283 -11.89 -27.31 -3.82
N VAL A 284 -11.94 -27.08 -2.52
CA VAL A 284 -12.68 -27.91 -1.56
C VAL A 284 -14.09 -27.37 -1.31
N SER A 285 -14.21 -26.08 -0.97
CA SER A 285 -15.50 -25.46 -0.65
C SER A 285 -15.49 -23.96 -0.94
N LYS A 286 -16.68 -23.38 -0.90
CA LYS A 286 -16.88 -21.93 -1.04
C LYS A 286 -18.06 -21.51 -0.17
N ILE A 287 -17.83 -20.52 0.68
CA ILE A 287 -18.85 -19.92 1.56
C ILE A 287 -18.98 -18.42 1.33
N GLU A 288 -20.15 -17.88 1.57
CA GLU A 288 -20.39 -16.43 1.54
C GLU A 288 -20.05 -15.84 2.93
N LEU A 289 -19.24 -14.78 2.96
CA LEU A 289 -19.00 -14.00 4.15
C LEU A 289 -20.12 -12.95 4.28
N LEU A 290 -20.80 -12.97 5.41
CA LEU A 290 -21.95 -12.10 5.65
C LEU A 290 -21.54 -10.91 6.53
N ARG A 291 -22.28 -9.80 6.38
CA ARG A 291 -22.18 -8.60 7.26
C ARG A 291 -20.85 -7.83 7.18
N LEU A 292 -20.01 -8.08 6.21
CA LEU A 292 -18.82 -7.27 5.90
C LEU A 292 -19.00 -6.67 4.51
N GLU A 293 -18.65 -5.40 4.34
CA GLU A 293 -18.72 -4.71 3.05
C GLU A 293 -17.47 -4.99 2.22
N LYS A 294 -16.30 -4.97 2.88
CA LYS A 294 -15.01 -5.25 2.25
C LYS A 294 -14.05 -5.86 3.29
N VAL A 295 -13.31 -6.89 2.92
CA VAL A 295 -12.17 -7.42 3.69
C VAL A 295 -10.89 -6.89 3.06
N MET A 296 -9.97 -6.41 3.89
CA MET A 296 -8.73 -5.79 3.46
C MET A 296 -7.53 -6.73 3.66
N GLU A 297 -7.46 -7.38 4.82
CA GLU A 297 -6.43 -8.35 5.20
C GLU A 297 -7.03 -9.47 6.05
N MET A 298 -6.27 -10.56 6.18
CA MET A 298 -6.62 -11.68 7.04
C MET A 298 -5.39 -12.36 7.62
N ASP A 299 -5.55 -12.93 8.82
CA ASP A 299 -4.56 -13.77 9.48
C ASP A 299 -5.24 -14.89 10.28
N PHE A 300 -4.71 -16.12 10.20
CA PHE A 300 -5.25 -17.26 10.90
C PHE A 300 -4.74 -17.38 12.34
N SER A 301 -5.65 -17.79 13.25
CA SER A 301 -5.23 -18.24 14.58
C SER A 301 -4.33 -19.49 14.47
N PRO A 302 -3.35 -19.66 15.39
CA PRO A 302 -2.46 -20.82 15.37
C PRO A 302 -3.19 -22.17 15.45
N ASP A 303 -4.40 -22.21 16.03
CA ASP A 303 -5.23 -23.42 16.08
C ASP A 303 -6.11 -23.62 14.83
N GLY A 304 -6.05 -22.71 13.87
CA GLY A 304 -6.77 -22.76 12.60
C GLY A 304 -8.29 -22.61 12.69
N LYS A 305 -8.84 -22.19 13.85
CA LYS A 305 -10.30 -22.12 14.08
C LYS A 305 -10.88 -20.72 13.91
N GLN A 306 -10.06 -19.69 14.05
CA GLN A 306 -10.44 -18.29 13.95
C GLN A 306 -9.61 -17.59 12.88
N ILE A 307 -10.14 -16.47 12.40
CA ILE A 307 -9.45 -15.59 11.45
C ILE A 307 -9.63 -14.16 11.96
N LEU A 308 -8.56 -13.40 11.99
CA LEU A 308 -8.62 -11.94 12.09
C LEU A 308 -8.87 -11.37 10.71
N PHE A 309 -9.77 -10.41 10.62
CA PHE A 309 -9.95 -9.58 9.43
C PHE A 309 -9.73 -8.11 9.79
N SER A 310 -9.02 -7.39 8.95
CA SER A 310 -9.29 -5.97 8.80
C SER A 310 -10.39 -5.83 7.76
N ALA A 311 -11.49 -5.16 8.10
CA ALA A 311 -12.65 -5.10 7.23
C ALA A 311 -13.42 -3.78 7.36
N ILE A 312 -14.03 -3.38 6.27
CA ILE A 312 -14.91 -2.21 6.23
C ILE A 312 -16.33 -2.67 6.53
N ASN A 313 -16.96 -1.97 7.45
CA ASN A 313 -18.38 -2.05 7.73
C ASN A 313 -18.90 -0.65 8.08
N LYS A 314 -19.97 -0.20 7.41
CA LYS A 314 -20.56 1.14 7.56
C LYS A 314 -19.55 2.29 7.37
N GLY A 315 -18.57 2.09 6.47
CA GLY A 315 -17.59 3.10 6.14
C GLY A 315 -16.44 3.26 7.15
N GLN A 316 -16.27 2.34 8.09
CA GLN A 316 -15.14 2.28 9.03
C GLN A 316 -14.31 1.03 8.79
N SER A 317 -13.01 1.13 9.00
CA SER A 317 -12.02 0.06 8.84
C SER A 317 -11.59 -0.43 10.21
N ASP A 318 -12.11 -1.57 10.65
CA ASP A 318 -11.92 -2.13 11.98
C ASP A 318 -11.41 -3.57 11.94
N ILE A 319 -10.92 -4.06 13.08
CA ILE A 319 -10.49 -5.44 13.27
C ILE A 319 -11.68 -6.30 13.74
N TYR A 320 -11.83 -7.44 13.08
CA TYR A 320 -12.87 -8.43 13.37
C TYR A 320 -12.25 -9.80 13.65
N LEU A 321 -12.77 -10.49 14.66
CA LEU A 321 -12.47 -11.89 14.95
C LEU A 321 -13.59 -12.76 14.36
N TYR A 322 -13.27 -13.58 13.37
CA TYR A 322 -14.21 -14.45 12.69
C TYR A 322 -14.05 -15.89 13.15
N SER A 323 -15.15 -16.54 13.56
CA SER A 323 -15.20 -17.97 13.87
C SER A 323 -15.61 -18.76 12.65
N ILE A 324 -14.74 -19.67 12.17
CA ILE A 324 -14.99 -20.48 10.99
C ILE A 324 -16.18 -21.43 11.20
N ALA A 325 -16.26 -22.06 12.37
CA ALA A 325 -17.30 -23.03 12.68
C ALA A 325 -18.69 -22.38 12.82
N ALA A 326 -18.76 -21.18 13.39
CA ALA A 326 -20.02 -20.45 13.61
C ALA A 326 -20.41 -19.59 12.41
N ASN A 327 -19.52 -19.35 11.45
CA ASN A 327 -19.68 -18.37 10.34
C ASN A 327 -20.16 -17.00 10.88
N SER A 328 -19.52 -16.54 11.94
CA SER A 328 -19.86 -15.29 12.63
C SER A 328 -18.62 -14.50 13.01
N GLN A 329 -18.75 -13.17 13.09
CA GLN A 329 -17.68 -12.27 13.49
C GLN A 329 -18.03 -11.48 14.74
N LYS A 330 -17.00 -11.19 15.57
CA LYS A 330 -17.00 -10.19 16.65
C LYS A 330 -16.14 -9.03 16.19
N GLN A 331 -16.64 -7.81 16.28
CA GLN A 331 -15.85 -6.60 16.09
C GLN A 331 -14.98 -6.38 17.33
N LEU A 332 -13.68 -6.16 17.15
CA LEU A 332 -12.71 -5.94 18.21
C LEU A 332 -12.39 -4.46 18.42
N THR A 333 -12.32 -3.70 17.35
CA THR A 333 -12.15 -2.25 17.37
C THR A 333 -13.37 -1.58 16.75
N ASN A 334 -13.76 -0.39 17.25
CA ASN A 334 -14.93 0.33 16.78
C ASN A 334 -14.74 1.82 17.05
N ASP A 335 -14.04 2.48 16.18
CA ASP A 335 -13.71 3.90 16.28
C ASP A 335 -13.53 4.55 14.90
N ILE A 336 -12.97 5.75 14.84
CA ILE A 336 -12.80 6.52 13.59
C ILE A 336 -11.46 6.27 12.89
N TYR A 337 -10.59 5.47 13.50
CA TYR A 337 -9.25 5.20 13.00
C TYR A 337 -9.25 4.03 12.02
N ASP A 338 -8.25 4.00 11.14
CA ASP A 338 -8.06 2.89 10.22
C ASP A 338 -7.22 1.81 10.89
N ASP A 339 -7.82 0.69 11.23
CA ASP A 339 -7.14 -0.46 11.80
C ASP A 339 -6.89 -1.53 10.72
N ARG A 340 -5.61 -1.79 10.45
CA ARG A 340 -5.16 -2.58 9.30
C ARG A 340 -4.13 -3.64 9.71
N TYR A 341 -3.95 -4.63 8.83
CA TYR A 341 -2.90 -5.66 8.94
C TYR A 341 -2.91 -6.40 10.29
N PRO A 342 -4.04 -6.99 10.71
CA PRO A 342 -4.08 -7.72 11.97
C PRO A 342 -3.25 -9.01 11.89
N ALA A 343 -2.59 -9.36 13.00
CA ALA A 343 -1.85 -10.61 13.14
C ALA A 343 -2.02 -11.17 14.56
N PHE A 344 -2.20 -12.48 14.68
CA PHE A 344 -2.16 -13.14 16.00
C PHE A 344 -0.74 -13.12 16.57
N TRP A 345 -0.63 -12.85 17.85
CA TRP A 345 0.65 -12.86 18.56
C TRP A 345 0.59 -13.78 19.78
N LYS A 346 1.38 -13.48 20.79
CA LYS A 346 1.54 -14.28 22.03
C LYS A 346 0.23 -14.38 22.82
N GLY A 347 -0.04 -15.58 23.34
CA GLY A 347 -1.19 -15.80 24.20
C GLY A 347 -2.51 -15.48 23.50
N ASN A 348 -3.25 -14.52 24.05
CA ASN A 348 -4.52 -14.04 23.51
C ASN A 348 -4.39 -12.59 22.99
N SER A 349 -3.21 -12.19 22.51
CA SER A 349 -2.96 -10.85 21.98
C SER A 349 -2.89 -10.85 20.46
N ILE A 350 -3.23 -9.71 19.89
CA ILE A 350 -3.09 -9.43 18.47
C ILE A 350 -2.21 -8.20 18.24
N LEU A 351 -1.62 -8.13 17.07
CA LEU A 351 -0.94 -6.96 16.53
C LEU A 351 -1.78 -6.36 15.41
N PHE A 352 -1.72 -5.06 15.20
CA PHE A 352 -2.31 -4.38 14.05
C PHE A 352 -1.66 -3.03 13.84
N ALA A 353 -1.77 -2.48 12.64
CA ALA A 353 -1.34 -1.12 12.32
C ALA A 353 -2.54 -0.17 12.42
N SER A 354 -2.34 1.00 13.04
CA SER A 354 -3.41 1.99 13.20
C SER A 354 -2.89 3.42 13.13
N ASN A 355 -3.69 4.32 12.55
CA ASN A 355 -3.44 5.75 12.52
C ASN A 355 -4.07 6.49 13.71
N ARG A 356 -4.30 5.78 14.82
CA ARG A 356 -4.92 6.32 16.04
C ARG A 356 -4.01 7.28 16.78
N ALA A 357 -4.62 8.31 17.34
CA ALA A 357 -3.93 9.30 18.16
C ALA A 357 -4.11 9.05 19.68
N ASN A 358 -4.80 7.96 20.06
CA ASN A 358 -5.00 7.55 21.43
C ASN A 358 -5.01 6.01 21.56
N ASP A 359 -5.00 5.49 22.78
CA ASP A 359 -4.89 4.06 23.04
C ASP A 359 -6.25 3.34 23.16
N THR A 360 -7.37 4.07 23.15
CA THR A 360 -8.72 3.48 23.33
C THR A 360 -9.26 2.95 22.02
N VAL A 361 -9.71 1.69 22.01
CA VAL A 361 -10.16 0.99 20.78
C VAL A 361 -11.69 0.92 20.60
N ASN A 362 -12.46 1.35 21.59
CA ASN A 362 -13.92 1.38 21.54
C ASN A 362 -14.44 2.74 22.02
N LEU A 363 -14.57 3.67 21.10
CA LEU A 363 -15.17 4.98 21.38
C LEU A 363 -16.67 4.89 21.17
N ALA A 364 -17.42 4.68 22.26
CA ALA A 364 -18.89 4.52 22.27
C ALA A 364 -19.68 5.71 21.68
N ASN A 365 -19.04 6.84 21.49
CA ASN A 365 -19.63 8.04 20.89
C ASN A 365 -18.58 8.69 20.01
N ASN A 366 -18.55 8.53 18.74
CA ASN A 366 -17.84 9.26 17.68
C ASN A 366 -17.23 10.65 18.06
N TYR A 367 -16.66 10.76 19.23
CA TYR A 367 -15.99 11.97 19.68
C TYR A 367 -14.62 12.05 18.99
N LEU A 368 -14.52 12.95 18.04
CA LEU A 368 -13.27 13.42 17.45
C LEU A 368 -12.51 14.25 18.50
N GLU A 369 -12.05 13.62 19.55
CA GLU A 369 -11.13 14.30 20.48
C GLU A 369 -9.78 14.51 19.78
N PHE A 370 -9.37 13.53 18.97
CA PHE A 370 -8.14 13.58 18.19
C PHE A 370 -8.37 13.10 16.74
N ALA A 371 -7.89 13.89 15.78
CA ALA A 371 -7.94 13.50 14.37
C ALA A 371 -7.01 12.31 14.09
N PRO A 372 -7.37 11.41 13.15
CA PRO A 372 -6.48 10.36 12.69
C PRO A 372 -5.15 10.93 12.16
N LEU A 373 -4.05 10.29 12.51
CA LEU A 373 -2.70 10.62 12.03
C LEU A 373 -2.56 10.33 10.52
N GLU A 374 -1.50 10.87 9.92
CA GLU A 374 -1.19 10.58 8.50
C GLU A 374 -0.39 9.28 8.34
N SER A 375 0.28 8.83 9.39
CA SER A 375 1.04 7.58 9.47
C SER A 375 0.34 6.57 10.37
N LYS A 376 0.72 5.32 10.27
CA LYS A 376 0.25 4.23 11.14
C LYS A 376 1.41 3.74 12.00
N ASP A 377 1.13 3.52 13.26
CA ASP A 377 1.98 2.81 14.21
C ASP A 377 1.49 1.37 14.41
N ILE A 378 2.37 0.51 14.94
CA ILE A 378 2.00 -0.86 15.34
C ILE A 378 1.49 -0.86 16.77
N TYR A 379 0.33 -1.48 16.96
CA TYR A 379 -0.35 -1.63 18.24
C TYR A 379 -0.49 -3.10 18.62
N GLN A 380 -0.50 -3.36 19.93
CA GLN A 380 -0.91 -4.62 20.56
C GLN A 380 -2.24 -4.44 21.26
N LEU A 381 -3.17 -5.39 21.08
CA LEU A 381 -4.43 -5.49 21.82
C LEU A 381 -4.51 -6.86 22.48
N ASP A 382 -4.84 -6.90 23.79
CA ASP A 382 -5.16 -8.14 24.50
C ASP A 382 -6.66 -8.44 24.33
N LEU A 383 -7.00 -9.60 23.79
CA LEU A 383 -8.40 -9.99 23.56
C LEU A 383 -9.18 -10.30 24.83
N ASN A 384 -8.52 -10.38 26.01
CA ASN A 384 -9.18 -10.48 27.32
C ASN A 384 -9.49 -9.10 27.92
N ASP A 385 -8.75 -8.08 27.51
CA ASP A 385 -8.92 -6.67 27.90
C ASP A 385 -8.88 -5.84 26.62
N ASP A 386 -10.02 -5.84 25.93
CA ASP A 386 -10.15 -5.25 24.59
C ASP A 386 -10.58 -3.77 24.62
N GLU A 387 -10.23 -3.04 25.67
CA GLU A 387 -10.54 -1.61 25.82
C GLU A 387 -9.38 -0.70 25.41
N VAL A 388 -8.12 -1.16 25.59
CA VAL A 388 -6.93 -0.34 25.39
C VAL A 388 -5.90 -1.07 24.54
N ALA A 389 -5.42 -0.42 23.48
CA ALA A 389 -4.31 -0.91 22.66
C ALA A 389 -3.00 -0.25 23.10
N PHE A 390 -1.92 -1.03 23.18
CA PHE A 390 -0.60 -0.55 23.52
C PHE A 390 0.20 -0.21 22.26
N ASN A 391 0.60 1.07 22.10
CA ASN A 391 1.41 1.52 20.97
C ASN A 391 2.85 1.00 21.09
N LEU A 392 3.29 0.22 20.10
CA LEU A 392 4.58 -0.45 20.10
C LEU A 392 5.69 0.35 19.37
N THR A 393 5.36 1.24 18.43
CA THR A 393 6.37 1.92 17.61
C THR A 393 6.54 3.38 17.98
N GLN A 394 5.46 4.11 18.21
CA GLN A 394 5.46 5.53 18.61
C GLN A 394 6.25 6.44 17.65
N THR A 395 6.08 6.23 16.34
CA THR A 395 6.79 6.93 15.27
C THR A 395 5.83 7.72 14.36
N PRO A 396 5.20 8.81 14.84
CA PRO A 396 4.08 9.48 14.17
C PRO A 396 4.41 10.10 12.81
N THR A 397 5.66 10.08 12.39
CA THR A 397 6.15 10.60 11.10
C THR A 397 6.46 9.53 10.07
N TYR A 398 6.48 8.26 10.47
CA TYR A 398 6.79 7.12 9.62
C TYR A 398 5.60 6.18 9.53
N ASP A 399 5.45 5.47 8.41
CA ASP A 399 4.33 4.55 8.19
C ASP A 399 4.77 3.11 8.40
N GLU A 400 4.18 2.46 9.40
CA GLU A 400 4.41 1.05 9.67
C GLU A 400 3.20 0.21 9.26
N LYS A 401 3.48 -1.00 8.79
CA LYS A 401 2.46 -1.92 8.32
C LYS A 401 2.88 -3.38 8.42
N SER A 402 1.91 -4.26 8.21
CA SER A 402 2.10 -5.70 8.11
C SER A 402 2.89 -6.29 9.29
N PRO A 403 2.48 -6.06 10.56
CA PRO A 403 3.11 -6.73 11.68
C PRO A 403 2.90 -8.25 11.57
N ALA A 404 3.89 -9.01 12.04
CA ALA A 404 3.82 -10.46 12.12
C ALA A 404 4.53 -10.97 13.39
N ALA A 405 4.04 -12.05 13.96
CA ALA A 405 4.66 -12.68 15.12
C ALA A 405 5.95 -13.39 14.72
N TYR A 406 7.10 -12.93 15.20
CA TYR A 406 8.36 -13.64 15.05
C TYR A 406 8.46 -14.82 16.04
N ASN A 407 8.16 -14.55 17.29
CA ASN A 407 7.99 -15.52 18.37
C ASN A 407 7.13 -14.92 19.50
N ASP A 408 7.07 -15.54 20.67
CA ASP A 408 6.28 -15.02 21.81
C ASP A 408 6.85 -13.74 22.44
N GLU A 409 8.08 -13.36 22.13
CA GLU A 409 8.75 -12.17 22.68
C GLU A 409 8.92 -11.06 21.66
N LYS A 410 9.08 -11.42 20.38
CA LYS A 410 9.43 -10.51 19.29
C LYS A 410 8.38 -10.51 18.18
N TYR A 411 8.24 -9.36 17.55
CA TYR A 411 7.43 -9.15 16.34
C TYR A 411 8.29 -8.49 15.25
N ILE A 412 7.88 -8.67 14.02
CA ILE A 412 8.49 -8.01 12.85
C ILE A 412 7.43 -7.20 12.11
N TYR A 413 7.85 -6.16 11.42
CA TYR A 413 6.93 -5.29 10.66
C TYR A 413 7.68 -4.57 9.54
N LEU A 414 6.95 -3.94 8.63
CA LEU A 414 7.51 -3.03 7.63
C LEU A 414 7.42 -1.60 8.13
N GLY A 415 8.52 -0.87 8.03
CA GLY A 415 8.60 0.56 8.34
C GLY A 415 9.39 1.31 7.27
N ASP A 416 9.18 2.60 7.17
CA ASP A 416 9.80 3.48 6.16
C ASP A 416 10.70 4.58 6.77
N GLU A 417 11.11 4.41 8.01
CA GLU A 417 11.95 5.36 8.77
C GLU A 417 13.25 5.75 8.04
N SER A 418 13.85 4.81 7.31
CA SER A 418 15.06 5.07 6.53
C SER A 418 14.81 5.77 5.18
N GLY A 419 13.56 6.13 4.85
CA GLY A 419 13.16 6.62 3.53
C GLY A 419 13.02 5.51 2.47
N ILE A 420 13.25 4.27 2.85
CA ILE A 420 13.04 3.06 2.05
C ILE A 420 12.36 2.03 2.94
N ARG A 421 11.29 1.42 2.46
CA ARG A 421 10.54 0.44 3.26
C ARG A 421 11.35 -0.83 3.44
N ASN A 422 11.70 -1.10 4.70
CA ASN A 422 12.46 -2.24 5.15
C ASN A 422 11.75 -2.99 6.28
N ARG A 423 12.28 -4.16 6.67
CA ARG A 423 11.81 -4.90 7.85
C ARG A 423 12.48 -4.38 9.11
N TYR A 424 11.68 -4.30 10.15
CA TYR A 424 12.10 -4.00 11.52
C TYR A 424 11.71 -5.15 12.43
N ILE A 425 12.44 -5.30 13.54
CA ILE A 425 12.13 -6.23 14.61
C ILE A 425 11.92 -5.46 15.90
N GLY A 426 10.86 -5.79 16.62
CA GLY A 426 10.54 -5.17 17.88
C GLY A 426 10.34 -6.18 19.00
N ARG A 427 10.57 -5.72 20.24
CA ARG A 427 10.27 -6.46 21.47
C ARG A 427 9.77 -5.52 22.55
N ILE A 428 8.94 -6.04 23.45
CA ILE A 428 8.55 -5.31 24.66
C ILE A 428 9.63 -5.51 25.69
N ASP A 429 10.11 -4.40 26.27
CA ASP A 429 11.06 -4.36 27.38
C ASP A 429 10.41 -3.63 28.56
N SER A 430 11.00 -3.68 29.73
CA SER A 430 10.50 -3.01 30.91
C SER A 430 11.62 -2.37 31.73
N SER A 431 11.30 -1.25 32.35
CA SER A 431 12.17 -0.61 33.34
C SER A 431 11.40 -0.38 34.64
N ILE A 432 12.11 -0.32 35.75
CA ILE A 432 11.52 0.02 37.04
C ILE A 432 11.11 1.49 37.00
N LEU A 433 9.81 1.76 37.17
CA LEU A 433 9.25 3.11 37.25
C LEU A 433 9.38 3.66 38.67
N SER A 434 8.99 2.87 39.67
CA SER A 434 9.08 3.25 41.10
C SER A 434 9.24 2.01 41.96
N ILE A 435 9.83 2.21 43.14
CA ILE A 435 9.93 1.22 44.21
C ILE A 435 9.36 1.86 45.44
N ASP A 436 8.15 1.39 45.85
CA ASP A 436 7.49 1.81 47.07
C ASP A 436 7.10 0.54 47.85
N THR A 437 5.83 0.30 48.13
CA THR A 437 5.32 -0.95 48.77
C THR A 437 5.37 -2.12 47.77
N ALA A 438 5.40 -1.83 46.47
CA ALA A 438 5.60 -2.77 45.36
C ALA A 438 6.49 -2.13 44.28
N ILE A 439 7.12 -2.99 43.48
CA ILE A 439 7.88 -2.53 42.32
C ILE A 439 6.88 -2.31 41.15
N THR A 440 6.83 -1.08 40.67
CA THR A 440 6.04 -0.73 39.47
C THR A 440 6.93 -0.68 38.27
N TYR A 441 6.54 -1.31 37.19
CA TYR A 441 7.27 -1.35 35.91
C TYR A 441 6.62 -0.42 34.90
N ARG A 442 7.46 0.26 34.11
CA ARG A 442 7.06 0.90 32.86
C ARG A 442 7.46 -0.01 31.72
N TYR A 443 6.49 -0.36 30.90
CA TYR A 443 6.71 -1.12 29.65
C TYR A 443 6.94 -0.17 28.48
N PHE A 444 7.85 -0.53 27.59
CA PHE A 444 8.12 0.18 26.35
C PHE A 444 8.64 -0.82 25.33
N SER A 445 8.57 -0.47 24.06
CA SER A 445 9.14 -1.32 23.02
C SER A 445 10.48 -0.81 22.53
N LYS A 446 11.35 -1.75 22.12
CA LYS A 446 12.60 -1.48 21.40
C LYS A 446 12.43 -2.02 20.01
N ASN A 447 12.64 -1.15 19.02
CA ASN A 447 12.51 -1.45 17.61
C ASN A 447 13.85 -1.19 16.92
N GLU A 448 14.31 -2.13 16.09
CA GLU A 448 15.59 -2.07 15.40
C GLU A 448 15.36 -2.48 13.93
N PRO A 449 16.11 -1.88 12.96
CA PRO A 449 16.05 -2.32 11.58
C PRO A 449 16.60 -3.75 11.47
N LEU A 450 15.92 -4.58 10.69
CA LEU A 450 16.30 -5.97 10.42
C LEU A 450 16.89 -6.14 9.02
N THR A 451 16.52 -5.28 8.09
CA THR A 451 17.05 -5.24 6.72
C THR A 451 17.40 -3.81 6.32
N ALA A 452 18.31 -3.67 5.36
CA ALA A 452 18.75 -2.40 4.81
C ALA A 452 18.83 -2.47 3.27
N TYR A 453 17.76 -2.94 2.62
CA TYR A 453 17.68 -2.95 1.16
C TYR A 453 17.63 -1.52 0.61
N PHE A 454 18.16 -1.32 -0.59
CA PHE A 454 18.07 -0.05 -1.33
C PHE A 454 16.80 0.07 -2.19
N ARG A 455 15.90 -0.92 -2.11
CA ARG A 455 14.59 -0.94 -2.77
C ARG A 455 13.49 -1.28 -1.76
N ASN A 456 12.32 -0.73 -1.96
CA ASN A 456 11.20 -1.02 -1.08
C ASN A 456 10.84 -2.50 -1.07
N LEU A 457 10.85 -3.07 0.11
CA LEU A 457 10.14 -4.30 0.39
C LEU A 457 8.63 -4.00 0.40
N ARG A 458 7.94 -4.44 -0.65
CA ARG A 458 6.52 -4.08 -0.84
C ARG A 458 5.59 -4.84 0.07
N GLU A 459 5.79 -6.13 0.12
CA GLU A 459 5.04 -7.08 0.93
C GLU A 459 5.96 -8.20 1.38
N PHE A 460 5.68 -8.76 2.51
CA PHE A 460 6.30 -9.99 2.99
C PHE A 460 5.30 -10.87 3.70
N ASP A 461 5.64 -12.13 3.86
CA ASP A 461 4.98 -13.09 4.72
C ASP A 461 6.01 -13.89 5.49
N PHE A 462 5.74 -14.15 6.74
CA PHE A 462 6.64 -14.86 7.63
C PHE A 462 5.98 -16.08 8.23
N ASN A 463 6.51 -17.25 7.88
CA ASN A 463 6.13 -18.51 8.51
C ASN A 463 6.95 -18.70 9.79
N ARG A 464 6.28 -18.61 10.93
CA ARG A 464 6.87 -18.73 12.25
C ARG A 464 7.45 -20.12 12.54
N ASN A 465 6.81 -21.19 12.07
CA ASN A 465 7.18 -22.58 12.38
C ASN A 465 8.46 -22.99 11.67
N GLU A 466 8.52 -22.77 10.36
CA GLU A 466 9.68 -23.11 9.53
C GLU A 466 10.69 -21.95 9.45
N LYS A 467 10.39 -20.81 10.10
CA LYS A 467 11.19 -19.57 10.00
C LYS A 467 11.52 -19.20 8.57
N LYS A 468 10.55 -19.39 7.69
CA LYS A 468 10.67 -19.03 6.28
C LYS A 468 9.97 -17.72 6.02
N ILE A 469 10.63 -16.86 5.27
CA ILE A 469 10.09 -15.59 4.83
C ILE A 469 9.98 -15.56 3.32
N ALA A 470 8.91 -14.94 2.81
CA ALA A 470 8.76 -14.60 1.40
C ALA A 470 8.62 -13.09 1.27
N GLU A 471 9.38 -12.51 0.38
CA GLU A 471 9.48 -11.07 0.15
C GLU A 471 9.16 -10.72 -1.30
N LEU A 472 8.53 -9.58 -1.52
CA LEU A 472 8.14 -9.10 -2.85
C LEU A 472 8.74 -7.72 -3.14
N PHE A 473 9.48 -7.63 -4.24
CA PHE A 473 10.13 -6.41 -4.72
C PHE A 473 9.70 -6.04 -6.15
N LEU A 474 9.83 -4.76 -6.48
CA LEU A 474 9.75 -4.29 -7.86
C LEU A 474 11.18 -3.95 -8.35
N LEU A 475 11.72 -4.77 -9.25
CA LEU A 475 13.07 -4.61 -9.80
C LEU A 475 13.04 -4.77 -11.32
N ASP A 476 13.72 -3.87 -12.04
CA ASP A 476 13.81 -3.87 -13.51
C ASP A 476 12.43 -3.88 -14.20
N GLY A 477 11.44 -3.21 -13.61
CA GLY A 477 10.06 -3.17 -14.06
C GLY A 477 9.33 -4.50 -13.96
N ARG A 478 9.77 -5.38 -13.05
CA ARG A 478 9.13 -6.66 -12.77
C ARG A 478 9.07 -6.91 -11.28
N PHE A 479 7.99 -7.49 -10.85
CA PHE A 479 7.92 -8.04 -9.51
C PHE A 479 8.81 -9.28 -9.40
N LYS A 480 9.59 -9.36 -8.33
CA LYS A 480 10.46 -10.50 -8.01
C LYS A 480 10.14 -10.98 -6.60
N PHE A 481 10.08 -12.29 -6.44
CA PHE A 481 9.92 -12.94 -5.14
C PHE A 481 11.30 -13.41 -4.67
N MET A 482 11.54 -13.26 -3.38
CA MET A 482 12.74 -13.75 -2.70
C MET A 482 12.31 -14.49 -1.45
N SER A 483 12.81 -15.69 -1.27
CA SER A 483 12.54 -16.50 -0.08
C SER A 483 13.81 -16.82 0.65
N LYS A 484 13.77 -16.71 1.99
CA LYS A 484 14.87 -17.02 2.89
C LYS A 484 14.41 -17.99 3.97
N GLU A 485 15.31 -18.83 4.47
CA GLU A 485 15.02 -19.85 5.48
C GLU A 485 16.02 -19.76 6.64
N GLY A 486 15.57 -20.16 7.83
CA GLY A 486 16.42 -20.35 9.00
C GLY A 486 16.87 -19.06 9.69
N ASN A 487 18.10 -19.07 10.20
CA ASN A 487 18.67 -17.96 10.96
C ASN A 487 18.97 -16.73 10.11
N GLU A 488 19.05 -16.88 8.78
CA GLU A 488 19.21 -15.79 7.82
C GLU A 488 18.11 -14.73 7.93
N VAL A 489 17.00 -15.04 8.60
CA VAL A 489 15.90 -14.10 8.81
C VAL A 489 16.22 -13.05 9.87
N VAL A 490 17.14 -13.30 10.81
CA VAL A 490 17.41 -12.44 11.98
C VAL A 490 18.87 -11.98 12.08
N ASP A 491 19.81 -12.72 11.48
CA ASP A 491 21.24 -12.40 11.58
C ASP A 491 21.72 -11.38 10.51
N GLU A 492 20.77 -10.74 9.81
CA GLU A 492 21.07 -10.01 8.58
C GLU A 492 21.62 -8.60 8.77
N TYR A 493 21.41 -7.98 9.92
CA TYR A 493 21.91 -6.63 10.14
C TYR A 493 22.75 -6.52 11.41
N VAL A 494 24.06 -6.43 11.23
CA VAL A 494 25.00 -5.86 12.21
C VAL A 494 25.40 -4.50 11.64
N PRO A 495 25.04 -3.37 12.27
CA PRO A 495 25.42 -2.05 11.79
C PRO A 495 26.92 -1.82 11.79
#